data_6004e7f5e9f27752ce9654bbd1ebfeae
#
_entry.id   6004e7f5e9f27752ce9654bbd1ebfeae
#
_cell.length_a   1.000
_cell.length_b   1.000
_cell.length_c   1.000
_cell.angle_alpha   90.00
_cell.angle_beta   90.00
_cell.angle_gamma   90.00
#
_symmetry.space_group_name_H-M   'P 1'
#
loop_
_entity.id
_entity.type
_entity.pdbx_description
1 polymer ?
#
loop_
_entity_poly.entity_id
_entity_poly.type
_entity_poly.pdbx_seq_one_letter_code
_entity_poly.pdbx_strand_id
1 'polypeptide(L)'
;FFVVFPELGSPPAWTQESLEALNARDIEYNGQKCTRYEISQMQRARERAVCKWKRRYLAEDAAGADTTASAMKLRQARQSLADFTRATGGRVDSARTSVHGFGRSEGSKASYAARKQERFNAANTELQQMREAGTIKAKGRLIESPSAPNEINFASDHVLQRWAERGMGPMDAERIIRSSKVAMSQRNGTQTCYYSELGFVAIGQDGNVSSIGPLDEGGKKLMEVVKKHGIPHS
;
A
#
# COMPACT_ATOMS: atom_id res chain seq x y z
N PHE A 1 35.99 -18.97 -0.82
CA PHE A 1 36.50 -19.24 -2.18
C PHE A 1 37.72 -20.16 -2.03
N PHE A 2 37.68 -21.33 -2.67
CA PHE A 2 38.86 -22.18 -2.80
C PHE A 2 39.54 -21.89 -4.12
N VAL A 3 40.79 -21.45 -4.08
CA VAL A 3 41.62 -21.34 -5.27
C VAL A 3 42.34 -22.64 -5.45
N VAL A 4 42.03 -23.39 -6.51
CA VAL A 4 42.72 -24.58 -6.87
C VAL A 4 43.90 -24.21 -7.75
N PHE A 5 45.11 -24.43 -7.28
CA PHE A 5 46.30 -24.29 -8.10
C PHE A 5 46.51 -25.63 -8.81
N PRO A 6 46.42 -25.66 -10.15
CA PRO A 6 46.54 -26.96 -10.88
C PRO A 6 47.93 -27.57 -10.82
N GLU A 7 48.97 -26.80 -10.55
CA GLU A 7 50.35 -27.27 -10.45
C GLU A 7 51.17 -26.43 -9.45
N LEU A 8 52.20 -27.08 -8.87
CA LEU A 8 53.15 -26.38 -8.00
C LEU A 8 53.93 -25.33 -8.83
N GLY A 9 53.86 -24.07 -8.48
CA GLY A 9 54.47 -22.98 -9.23
C GLY A 9 53.56 -22.24 -10.17
N SER A 10 52.26 -22.60 -10.25
CA SER A 10 51.27 -21.80 -10.99
C SER A 10 51.27 -20.36 -10.48
N PRO A 11 51.16 -19.35 -11.37
CA PRO A 11 51.06 -17.97 -10.94
C PRO A 11 49.80 -17.76 -10.09
N PRO A 12 49.79 -16.85 -9.12
CA PRO A 12 48.63 -16.57 -8.31
C PRO A 12 47.44 -16.19 -9.22
N ALA A 13 46.26 -16.68 -8.91
CA ALA A 13 45.04 -16.41 -9.67
C ALA A 13 44.66 -14.92 -9.70
N TRP A 14 45.24 -14.13 -8.80
CA TRP A 14 45.06 -12.71 -8.68
C TRP A 14 46.43 -12.01 -8.63
N THR A 15 46.62 -11.04 -9.52
CA THR A 15 47.82 -10.17 -9.45
C THR A 15 47.64 -9.18 -8.30
N GLN A 16 48.75 -8.64 -7.79
CA GLN A 16 48.74 -7.60 -6.76
C GLN A 16 47.88 -6.38 -7.20
N GLU A 17 48.01 -5.95 -8.45
CA GLU A 17 47.18 -4.89 -9.04
C GLU A 17 45.68 -5.22 -9.01
N SER A 18 45.31 -6.48 -9.32
CA SER A 18 43.92 -6.91 -9.24
C SER A 18 43.36 -6.87 -7.82
N LEU A 19 44.18 -7.22 -6.82
CA LEU A 19 43.81 -7.15 -5.41
C LEU A 19 43.66 -5.70 -4.94
N GLU A 20 44.56 -4.84 -5.35
CA GLU A 20 44.51 -3.40 -5.06
C GLU A 20 43.27 -2.75 -5.69
N ALA A 21 42.96 -3.10 -6.94
CA ALA A 21 41.75 -2.64 -7.62
C ALA A 21 40.46 -3.12 -6.96
N LEU A 22 40.44 -4.36 -6.42
CA LEU A 22 39.30 -4.89 -5.67
C LEU A 22 39.11 -4.19 -4.32
N ASN A 23 40.20 -3.77 -3.67
CA ASN A 23 40.17 -3.09 -2.39
C ASN A 23 40.12 -1.56 -2.51
N ALA A 24 40.20 -1.02 -3.74
CA ALA A 24 40.02 0.41 -3.95
C ALA A 24 38.68 0.90 -3.47
N ARG A 25 38.66 1.99 -2.70
CA ARG A 25 37.45 2.67 -2.22
C ARG A 25 37.12 3.84 -3.15
N ASP A 26 36.75 3.50 -4.38
CA ASP A 26 36.53 4.44 -5.49
C ASP A 26 35.05 4.75 -5.74
N ILE A 27 34.10 4.01 -5.10
CA ILE A 27 32.65 4.20 -5.26
C ILE A 27 32.12 4.98 -4.06
N GLU A 28 31.56 6.15 -4.30
CA GLU A 28 30.90 6.93 -3.26
C GLU A 28 29.42 6.55 -3.17
N TYR A 29 28.98 6.21 -1.94
CA TYR A 29 27.58 5.96 -1.64
C TYR A 29 27.21 6.51 -0.26
N ASN A 30 26.18 7.37 -0.19
CA ASN A 30 25.74 8.06 1.03
C ASN A 30 26.87 8.78 1.79
N GLY A 31 27.77 9.44 1.05
CA GLY A 31 28.91 10.18 1.63
C GLY A 31 30.05 9.29 2.14
N GLN A 32 30.01 7.99 1.87
CA GLN A 32 31.08 7.05 2.24
C GLN A 32 31.72 6.45 1.00
N LYS A 33 33.04 6.35 1.01
CA LYS A 33 33.78 5.62 -0.02
C LYS A 33 33.76 4.14 0.26
N CYS A 34 33.28 3.37 -0.69
CA CYS A 34 33.07 1.93 -0.60
C CYS A 34 33.92 1.17 -1.62
N THR A 35 34.28 -0.05 -1.29
CA THR A 35 34.87 -0.99 -2.24
C THR A 35 33.77 -1.61 -3.14
N ARG A 36 34.16 -2.14 -4.29
CA ARG A 36 33.25 -2.90 -5.17
C ARG A 36 32.60 -4.08 -4.47
N TYR A 37 33.32 -4.73 -3.55
CA TYR A 37 32.79 -5.83 -2.75
C TYR A 37 31.67 -5.34 -1.81
N GLU A 38 31.91 -4.27 -1.06
CA GLU A 38 30.90 -3.68 -0.16
C GLU A 38 29.64 -3.29 -0.92
N ILE A 39 29.76 -2.61 -2.06
CA ILE A 39 28.65 -2.27 -2.96
C ILE A 39 27.90 -3.53 -3.43
N SER A 40 28.64 -4.57 -3.85
CA SER A 40 28.03 -5.84 -4.24
C SER A 40 27.23 -6.49 -3.11
N GLN A 41 27.75 -6.48 -1.87
CA GLN A 41 27.03 -7.02 -0.71
C GLN A 41 25.76 -6.21 -0.39
N MET A 42 25.84 -4.88 -0.48
CA MET A 42 24.69 -3.99 -0.31
C MET A 42 23.62 -4.23 -1.38
N GLN A 43 24.01 -4.46 -2.63
CA GLN A 43 23.09 -4.81 -3.71
C GLN A 43 22.40 -6.17 -3.44
N ARG A 44 23.19 -7.19 -3.11
CA ARG A 44 22.66 -8.54 -2.79
C ARG A 44 21.67 -8.51 -1.62
N ALA A 45 21.91 -7.66 -0.62
CA ALA A 45 20.96 -7.50 0.48
C ALA A 45 19.60 -6.98 -0.01
N ARG A 46 19.60 -5.99 -0.94
CA ARG A 46 18.38 -5.43 -1.54
C ARG A 46 17.68 -6.42 -2.48
N GLU A 47 18.45 -7.18 -3.26
CA GLU A 47 17.92 -8.25 -4.12
C GLU A 47 17.22 -9.34 -3.28
N ARG A 48 17.84 -9.76 -2.15
CA ARG A 48 17.21 -10.69 -1.20
C ARG A 48 15.93 -10.11 -0.61
N ALA A 49 15.88 -8.81 -0.31
CA ALA A 49 14.67 -8.16 0.20
C ALA A 49 13.53 -8.20 -0.84
N VAL A 50 13.82 -7.97 -2.12
CA VAL A 50 12.84 -8.12 -3.20
C VAL A 50 12.31 -9.55 -3.27
N CYS A 51 13.20 -10.56 -3.25
CA CYS A 51 12.79 -11.97 -3.26
C CYS A 51 11.97 -12.36 -2.03
N LYS A 52 12.35 -11.86 -0.83
CA LYS A 52 11.61 -12.08 0.41
C LYS A 52 10.15 -11.62 0.26
N TRP A 53 9.94 -10.39 -0.23
CA TRP A 53 8.59 -9.83 -0.33
C TRP A 53 7.77 -10.43 -1.48
N LYS A 54 8.41 -10.91 -2.57
CA LYS A 54 7.73 -11.69 -3.60
C LYS A 54 7.19 -13.02 -3.03
N ARG A 55 8.03 -13.77 -2.27
CA ARG A 55 7.60 -15.03 -1.64
C ARG A 55 6.49 -14.81 -0.62
N ARG A 56 6.59 -13.73 0.18
CA ARG A 56 5.57 -13.40 1.16
C ARG A 56 4.23 -13.09 0.48
N TYR A 57 4.26 -12.27 -0.57
CA TYR A 57 3.08 -11.95 -1.37
C TYR A 57 2.42 -13.23 -1.92
N LEU A 58 3.19 -14.12 -2.53
CA LEU A 58 2.66 -15.38 -3.07
C LEU A 58 2.03 -16.27 -1.99
N ALA A 59 2.65 -16.33 -0.81
CA ALA A 59 2.12 -17.13 0.30
C ALA A 59 0.80 -16.57 0.82
N GLU A 60 0.67 -15.25 0.93
CA GLU A 60 -0.56 -14.56 1.33
C GLU A 60 -1.65 -14.71 0.28
N ASP A 61 -1.32 -14.53 -1.02
CA ASP A 61 -2.24 -14.70 -2.15
C ASP A 61 -2.78 -16.13 -2.23
N ALA A 62 -1.91 -17.13 -2.09
CA ALA A 62 -2.29 -18.54 -2.07
C ALA A 62 -3.18 -18.91 -0.87
N ALA A 63 -3.00 -18.25 0.26
CA ALA A 63 -3.82 -18.43 1.46
C ALA A 63 -5.14 -17.63 1.42
N GLY A 64 -5.39 -16.84 0.37
CA GLY A 64 -6.55 -15.92 0.31
C GLY A 64 -6.49 -14.80 1.35
N ALA A 65 -5.29 -14.49 1.88
CA ALA A 65 -5.08 -13.43 2.87
C ALA A 65 -4.89 -12.05 2.21
N ASP A 66 -4.99 -10.98 3.00
CA ASP A 66 -4.70 -9.63 2.52
C ASP A 66 -3.23 -9.47 2.15
N THR A 67 -2.97 -9.22 0.87
CA THR A 67 -1.64 -9.03 0.30
C THR A 67 -1.15 -7.59 0.29
N THR A 68 -1.94 -6.65 0.80
CA THR A 68 -1.67 -5.20 0.71
C THR A 68 -0.34 -4.83 1.35
N ALA A 69 -0.06 -5.35 2.56
CA ALA A 69 1.17 -5.03 3.28
C ALA A 69 2.41 -5.57 2.56
N SER A 70 2.36 -6.80 2.06
CA SER A 70 3.48 -7.41 1.31
C SER A 70 3.68 -6.74 -0.05
N ALA A 71 2.62 -6.33 -0.74
CA ALA A 71 2.68 -5.57 -1.97
C ALA A 71 3.37 -4.20 -1.78
N MET A 72 3.03 -3.48 -0.71
CA MET A 72 3.67 -2.21 -0.33
C MET A 72 5.16 -2.39 -0.04
N LYS A 73 5.51 -3.41 0.74
CA LYS A 73 6.91 -3.73 1.07
C LYS A 73 7.69 -4.17 -0.16
N LEU A 74 7.09 -4.92 -1.08
CA LEU A 74 7.70 -5.31 -2.35
C LEU A 74 8.00 -4.06 -3.20
N ARG A 75 7.07 -3.12 -3.28
CA ARG A 75 7.27 -1.86 -4.00
C ARG A 75 8.42 -1.06 -3.38
N GLN A 76 8.46 -0.92 -2.05
CA GLN A 76 9.58 -0.27 -1.35
C GLN A 76 10.92 -0.95 -1.63
N ALA A 77 10.97 -2.28 -1.56
CA ALA A 77 12.19 -3.05 -1.82
C ALA A 77 12.69 -2.87 -3.27
N ARG A 78 11.79 -2.88 -4.25
CA ARG A 78 12.11 -2.61 -5.66
C ARG A 78 12.64 -1.19 -5.86
N GLN A 79 12.00 -0.20 -5.25
CA GLN A 79 12.44 1.20 -5.32
C GLN A 79 13.82 1.36 -4.69
N SER A 80 14.05 0.80 -3.49
CA SER A 80 15.35 0.82 -2.82
C SER A 80 16.46 0.18 -3.66
N LEU A 81 16.16 -0.93 -4.36
CA LEU A 81 17.12 -1.57 -5.26
C LEU A 81 17.40 -0.68 -6.48
N ALA A 82 16.36 -0.11 -7.10
CA ALA A 82 16.50 0.76 -8.26
C ALA A 82 17.30 2.05 -7.93
N ASP A 83 17.02 2.67 -6.80
CA ASP A 83 17.73 3.87 -6.36
C ASP A 83 19.19 3.57 -6.04
N PHE A 84 19.44 2.44 -5.36
CA PHE A 84 20.79 1.98 -5.09
C PHE A 84 21.60 1.74 -6.37
N THR A 85 21.04 1.00 -7.34
CA THR A 85 21.74 0.71 -8.60
C THR A 85 21.98 1.96 -9.43
N ARG A 86 21.04 2.92 -9.41
CA ARG A 86 21.22 4.22 -10.05
C ARG A 86 22.36 5.03 -9.40
N ALA A 87 22.38 5.06 -8.06
CA ALA A 87 23.39 5.80 -7.32
C ALA A 87 24.80 5.21 -7.46
N THR A 88 24.92 3.89 -7.63
CA THR A 88 26.22 3.19 -7.70
C THR A 88 26.66 2.82 -9.13
N GLY A 89 25.87 3.21 -10.15
CA GLY A 89 26.13 2.81 -11.55
C GLY A 89 25.96 1.32 -11.83
N GLY A 90 25.35 0.57 -10.88
CA GLY A 90 25.13 -0.85 -11.01
C GLY A 90 23.92 -1.19 -11.90
N ARG A 91 23.72 -2.50 -12.15
CA ARG A 91 22.55 -3.03 -12.83
C ARG A 91 21.83 -4.04 -11.96
N VAL A 92 20.50 -4.06 -12.07
CA VAL A 92 19.69 -5.10 -11.43
C VAL A 92 19.90 -6.41 -12.16
N ASP A 93 20.31 -7.45 -11.44
CA ASP A 93 20.35 -8.80 -11.97
C ASP A 93 18.94 -9.42 -11.84
N SER A 94 18.28 -9.60 -12.99
CA SER A 94 16.93 -10.16 -13.04
C SER A 94 16.87 -11.59 -12.53
N ALA A 95 17.91 -12.40 -12.76
CA ALA A 95 17.98 -13.78 -12.28
C ALA A 95 18.00 -13.84 -10.75
N ARG A 96 18.75 -12.93 -10.09
CA ARG A 96 18.85 -12.85 -8.63
C ARG A 96 17.58 -12.33 -7.96
N THR A 97 16.74 -11.63 -8.69
CA THR A 97 15.44 -11.16 -8.20
C THR A 97 14.27 -12.01 -8.67
N SER A 98 14.53 -13.09 -9.42
CA SER A 98 13.52 -14.03 -9.85
C SER A 98 13.04 -14.91 -8.68
N VAL A 99 11.73 -15.18 -8.64
CA VAL A 99 11.11 -16.09 -7.67
C VAL A 99 10.11 -16.93 -8.45
N HIS A 100 10.21 -18.25 -8.28
CA HIS A 100 9.28 -19.18 -8.91
C HIS A 100 7.84 -18.86 -8.51
N GLY A 101 6.92 -18.89 -9.48
CA GLY A 101 5.52 -18.53 -9.27
C GLY A 101 5.22 -17.02 -9.26
N PHE A 102 6.25 -16.15 -9.22
CA PHE A 102 6.04 -14.70 -9.29
C PHE A 102 6.35 -14.17 -10.69
N GLY A 103 5.37 -14.27 -11.58
CA GLY A 103 5.46 -13.81 -12.95
C GLY A 103 4.99 -12.36 -13.16
N ARG A 104 4.66 -12.05 -14.43
CA ARG A 104 4.16 -10.72 -14.83
C ARG A 104 2.78 -10.44 -14.22
N SER A 105 1.90 -11.44 -14.17
CA SER A 105 0.54 -11.32 -13.63
C SER A 105 0.58 -10.91 -12.15
N GLU A 106 1.31 -11.68 -11.34
CA GLU A 106 1.48 -11.43 -9.90
C GLU A 106 2.16 -10.09 -9.66
N GLY A 107 3.14 -9.74 -10.49
CA GLY A 107 3.80 -8.44 -10.46
C GLY A 107 2.85 -7.27 -10.72
N SER A 108 1.91 -7.43 -11.65
CA SER A 108 0.90 -6.42 -11.97
C SER A 108 -0.12 -6.28 -10.85
N LYS A 109 -0.64 -7.40 -10.31
CA LYS A 109 -1.56 -7.42 -9.16
C LYS A 109 -0.94 -6.73 -7.94
N ALA A 110 0.30 -7.13 -7.56
CA ALA A 110 1.02 -6.52 -6.45
C ALA A 110 1.25 -5.02 -6.64
N SER A 111 1.61 -4.60 -7.86
CA SER A 111 1.80 -3.18 -8.18
C SER A 111 0.50 -2.39 -8.12
N TYR A 112 -0.62 -2.98 -8.51
CA TYR A 112 -1.94 -2.37 -8.40
C TYR A 112 -2.35 -2.21 -6.93
N ALA A 113 -2.26 -3.28 -6.13
CA ALA A 113 -2.57 -3.25 -4.70
C ALA A 113 -1.74 -2.20 -3.95
N ALA A 114 -0.43 -2.15 -4.20
CA ALA A 114 0.45 -1.16 -3.60
C ALA A 114 0.07 0.28 -3.98
N ARG A 115 -0.15 0.57 -5.27
CA ARG A 115 -0.56 1.91 -5.72
C ARG A 115 -1.92 2.33 -5.17
N LYS A 116 -2.87 1.39 -5.10
CA LYS A 116 -4.18 1.63 -4.48
C LYS A 116 -4.00 2.06 -3.03
N GLN A 117 -3.23 1.31 -2.25
CA GLN A 117 -2.99 1.63 -0.84
C GLN A 117 -2.26 2.98 -0.65
N GLU A 118 -1.30 3.31 -1.53
CA GLU A 118 -0.63 4.61 -1.51
C GLU A 118 -1.61 5.77 -1.68
N ARG A 119 -2.59 5.64 -2.60
CA ARG A 119 -3.64 6.64 -2.79
C ARG A 119 -4.49 6.83 -1.53
N PHE A 120 -4.92 5.73 -0.91
CA PHE A 120 -5.64 5.79 0.37
C PHE A 120 -4.81 6.42 1.49
N ASN A 121 -3.52 6.11 1.58
CA ASN A 121 -2.63 6.69 2.57
C ASN A 121 -2.46 8.19 2.35
N ALA A 122 -2.24 8.64 1.10
CA ALA A 122 -2.12 10.05 0.76
C ALA A 122 -3.42 10.82 1.04
N ALA A 123 -4.57 10.26 0.66
CA ALA A 123 -5.88 10.85 0.97
C ALA A 123 -6.12 10.95 2.49
N ASN A 124 -5.76 9.93 3.26
CA ASN A 124 -5.86 9.95 4.72
C ASN A 124 -4.98 11.03 5.36
N THR A 125 -3.76 11.23 4.83
CA THR A 125 -2.87 12.30 5.29
C THR A 125 -3.49 13.68 5.03
N GLU A 126 -4.04 13.91 3.84
CA GLU A 126 -4.72 15.17 3.50
C GLU A 126 -5.97 15.40 4.36
N LEU A 127 -6.81 14.38 4.54
CA LEU A 127 -7.98 14.44 5.42
C LEU A 127 -7.59 14.73 6.87
N GLN A 128 -6.46 14.23 7.35
CA GLN A 128 -5.96 14.54 8.68
C GLN A 128 -5.55 16.01 8.78
N GLN A 129 -4.84 16.55 7.81
CA GLN A 129 -4.49 17.97 7.76
C GLN A 129 -5.73 18.88 7.72
N MET A 130 -6.76 18.48 6.95
CA MET A 130 -8.04 19.22 6.89
C MET A 130 -8.80 19.20 8.22
N ARG A 131 -8.69 18.11 9.01
CA ARG A 131 -9.27 18.05 10.37
C ARG A 131 -8.52 18.98 11.33
N GLU A 132 -7.20 18.96 11.31
CA GLU A 132 -6.35 19.82 12.13
C GLU A 132 -6.60 21.30 11.84
N ALA A 133 -6.85 21.63 10.55
CA ALA A 133 -7.27 22.97 10.12
C ALA A 133 -8.75 23.31 10.40
N GLY A 134 -9.51 22.38 11.01
CA GLY A 134 -10.94 22.58 11.28
C GLY A 134 -11.86 22.62 10.04
N THR A 135 -11.33 22.26 8.87
CA THR A 135 -12.05 22.34 7.58
C THR A 135 -13.09 21.24 7.41
N ILE A 136 -12.85 20.06 8.02
CA ILE A 136 -13.77 18.93 8.04
C ILE A 136 -13.94 18.40 9.46
N LYS A 137 -15.16 17.94 9.78
CA LYS A 137 -15.49 17.33 11.08
C LYS A 137 -15.51 15.80 11.04
N ALA A 138 -15.53 15.20 9.86
CA ALA A 138 -15.59 13.75 9.69
C ALA A 138 -14.37 13.08 10.34
N LYS A 139 -14.61 12.26 11.37
CA LYS A 139 -13.58 11.50 12.09
C LYS A 139 -13.41 10.12 11.46
N GLY A 140 -12.25 9.51 11.65
CA GLY A 140 -11.97 8.15 11.20
C GLY A 140 -10.95 8.09 10.07
N ARG A 141 -10.73 6.88 9.55
CA ARG A 141 -9.79 6.59 8.48
C ARG A 141 -10.55 6.22 7.21
N LEU A 142 -10.21 6.84 6.10
CA LEU A 142 -10.72 6.46 4.78
C LEU A 142 -10.21 5.06 4.41
N ILE A 143 -11.13 4.19 4.06
CA ILE A 143 -10.89 2.81 3.64
C ILE A 143 -11.64 2.54 2.34
N GLU A 144 -11.28 1.46 1.65
CA GLU A 144 -12.15 0.89 0.63
C GLU A 144 -13.46 0.47 1.28
N SER A 145 -14.56 0.66 0.57
CA SER A 145 -15.87 0.27 1.08
C SER A 145 -15.89 -1.23 1.36
N PRO A 146 -16.14 -1.65 2.60
CA PRO A 146 -16.33 -3.06 2.88
C PRO A 146 -17.60 -3.57 2.18
N SER A 147 -17.72 -4.87 2.02
CA SER A 147 -18.96 -5.49 1.54
C SER A 147 -20.15 -5.03 2.38
N ALA A 148 -21.29 -4.84 1.74
CA ALA A 148 -22.52 -4.52 2.45
C ALA A 148 -22.78 -5.59 3.53
N PRO A 149 -23.18 -5.19 4.74
CA PRO A 149 -23.57 -6.15 5.77
C PRO A 149 -24.74 -7.00 5.29
N ASN A 150 -24.77 -8.27 5.72
CA ASN A 150 -25.84 -9.20 5.34
C ASN A 150 -27.22 -8.74 5.82
N GLU A 151 -27.25 -8.11 6.99
CA GLU A 151 -28.46 -7.54 7.58
C GLU A 151 -28.22 -6.05 7.87
N ILE A 152 -29.16 -5.22 7.46
CA ILE A 152 -29.19 -3.80 7.73
C ILE A 152 -30.41 -3.54 8.60
N ASN A 153 -30.17 -3.19 9.85
CA ASN A 153 -31.23 -2.98 10.84
C ASN A 153 -31.55 -1.49 10.98
N PHE A 154 -32.79 -1.15 10.78
CA PHE A 154 -33.32 0.21 10.93
C PHE A 154 -34.07 0.34 12.25
N ALA A 155 -33.41 0.03 13.36
CA ALA A 155 -34.02 -0.40 14.62
C ALA A 155 -34.54 0.71 15.54
N SER A 156 -34.55 2.00 15.18
CA SER A 156 -35.10 3.02 16.07
C SER A 156 -36.04 3.99 15.37
N ASP A 157 -37.26 4.13 15.93
CA ASP A 157 -38.26 5.09 15.45
C ASP A 157 -37.73 6.51 15.34
N HIS A 158 -36.85 6.90 16.27
CA HIS A 158 -36.18 8.20 16.26
C HIS A 158 -35.24 8.37 15.03
N VAL A 159 -34.55 7.32 14.60
CA VAL A 159 -33.70 7.35 13.40
C VAL A 159 -34.57 7.45 12.15
N LEU A 160 -35.66 6.67 12.08
CA LEU A 160 -36.60 6.69 10.97
C LEU A 160 -37.27 8.07 10.83
N GLN A 161 -37.68 8.69 11.94
CA GLN A 161 -38.26 10.04 11.93
C GLN A 161 -37.29 11.07 11.39
N ARG A 162 -36.03 11.09 11.86
CA ARG A 162 -34.98 12.01 11.36
C ARG A 162 -34.65 11.80 9.88
N TRP A 163 -34.77 10.56 9.38
CA TRP A 163 -34.54 10.28 7.97
C TRP A 163 -35.69 10.83 7.12
N ALA A 164 -36.92 10.61 7.56
CA ALA A 164 -38.09 11.16 6.89
C ALA A 164 -38.01 12.70 6.80
N GLU A 165 -37.58 13.37 7.87
CA GLU A 165 -37.32 14.82 7.90
C GLU A 165 -36.28 15.26 6.85
N ARG A 166 -35.34 14.38 6.48
CA ARG A 166 -34.31 14.62 5.46
C ARG A 166 -34.70 14.12 4.07
N GLY A 167 -35.93 13.62 3.90
CA GLY A 167 -36.41 13.06 2.65
C GLY A 167 -35.70 11.77 2.24
N MET A 168 -35.16 10.99 3.19
CA MET A 168 -34.43 9.76 2.95
C MET A 168 -35.09 8.61 3.71
N GLY A 169 -34.92 7.36 3.20
CA GLY A 169 -35.49 6.17 3.78
C GLY A 169 -34.58 4.95 3.69
N PRO A 170 -35.05 3.79 4.14
CA PRO A 170 -34.30 2.52 4.12
C PRO A 170 -33.75 2.16 2.73
N MET A 171 -34.52 2.39 1.67
CA MET A 171 -34.09 2.12 0.29
C MET A 171 -32.92 3.02 -0.14
N ASP A 172 -32.89 4.27 0.33
CA ASP A 172 -31.78 5.17 0.05
C ASP A 172 -30.51 4.73 0.78
N ALA A 173 -30.65 4.26 2.03
CA ALA A 173 -29.53 3.69 2.78
C ALA A 173 -28.90 2.50 2.04
N GLU A 174 -29.71 1.54 1.59
CA GLU A 174 -29.22 0.40 0.82
C GLU A 174 -28.54 0.83 -0.49
N ARG A 175 -29.13 1.79 -1.20
CA ARG A 175 -28.57 2.32 -2.44
C ARG A 175 -27.21 2.97 -2.20
N ILE A 176 -27.09 3.79 -1.16
CA ILE A 176 -25.84 4.43 -0.77
C ILE A 176 -24.77 3.37 -0.45
N ILE A 177 -25.09 2.38 0.38
CA ILE A 177 -24.15 1.32 0.78
C ILE A 177 -23.67 0.54 -0.44
N ARG A 178 -24.59 0.11 -1.31
CA ARG A 178 -24.25 -0.69 -2.50
C ARG A 178 -23.47 0.09 -3.56
N SER A 179 -23.71 1.40 -3.70
CA SER A 179 -23.00 2.25 -4.66
C SER A 179 -21.65 2.75 -4.13
N SER A 180 -21.44 2.76 -2.82
CA SER A 180 -20.22 3.26 -2.21
C SER A 180 -18.99 2.43 -2.57
N LYS A 181 -17.92 3.08 -3.00
CA LYS A 181 -16.60 2.47 -3.19
C LYS A 181 -15.61 2.88 -2.09
N VAL A 182 -15.98 3.87 -1.29
CA VAL A 182 -15.19 4.37 -0.16
C VAL A 182 -16.03 4.47 1.09
N ALA A 183 -15.40 4.24 2.23
CA ALA A 183 -16.01 4.38 3.53
C ALA A 183 -15.02 4.98 4.54
N MET A 184 -15.55 5.51 5.63
CA MET A 184 -14.76 5.92 6.79
C MET A 184 -14.92 4.89 7.90
N SER A 185 -13.83 4.27 8.31
CA SER A 185 -13.78 3.47 9.53
C SER A 185 -13.68 4.40 10.73
N GLN A 186 -14.66 4.37 11.61
CA GLN A 186 -14.82 5.26 12.76
C GLN A 186 -14.85 4.47 14.06
N ARG A 187 -14.72 5.17 15.21
CA ARG A 187 -14.81 4.59 16.55
C ARG A 187 -13.96 3.32 16.72
N ASN A 188 -12.67 3.39 16.30
CA ASN A 188 -11.74 2.25 16.34
C ASN A 188 -12.25 1.02 15.56
N GLY A 189 -12.95 1.24 14.46
CA GLY A 189 -13.42 0.18 13.59
C GLY A 189 -14.83 -0.35 13.92
N THR A 190 -15.47 0.09 15.02
CA THR A 190 -16.79 -0.38 15.41
C THR A 190 -17.94 0.25 14.60
N GLN A 191 -17.64 1.27 13.80
CA GLN A 191 -18.61 1.93 12.94
C GLN A 191 -18.01 2.17 11.56
N THR A 192 -18.78 1.90 10.52
CA THR A 192 -18.44 2.19 9.11
C THR A 192 -19.40 3.24 8.57
N CYS A 193 -18.86 4.33 8.03
CA CYS A 193 -19.63 5.36 7.36
C CYS A 193 -19.38 5.26 5.86
N TYR A 194 -20.36 4.79 5.10
CA TYR A 194 -20.35 4.68 3.64
C TYR A 194 -20.63 6.03 3.01
N TYR A 195 -19.91 6.37 1.94
CA TYR A 195 -20.08 7.62 1.20
C TYR A 195 -20.30 7.34 -0.28
N SER A 196 -21.30 7.97 -0.84
CA SER A 196 -21.56 8.02 -2.28
C SER A 196 -21.99 9.43 -2.70
N GLU A 197 -22.19 9.67 -3.98
CA GLU A 197 -22.74 10.96 -4.45
C GLU A 197 -24.17 11.21 -3.97
N LEU A 198 -24.90 10.14 -3.61
CA LEU A 198 -26.27 10.23 -3.08
C LEU A 198 -26.32 10.69 -1.62
N GLY A 199 -25.24 10.50 -0.86
CA GLY A 199 -25.20 10.80 0.56
C GLY A 199 -24.27 9.91 1.36
N PHE A 200 -24.52 9.80 2.67
CA PHE A 200 -23.76 8.94 3.56
C PHE A 200 -24.67 8.09 4.44
N VAL A 201 -24.17 6.93 4.84
CA VAL A 201 -24.80 6.01 5.80
C VAL A 201 -23.77 5.52 6.79
N ALA A 202 -24.05 5.68 8.09
CA ALA A 202 -23.20 5.16 9.17
C ALA A 202 -23.86 3.92 9.81
N ILE A 203 -23.10 2.81 9.82
CA ILE A 203 -23.56 1.50 10.32
C ILE A 203 -22.60 1.01 11.39
N GLY A 204 -23.13 0.50 12.50
CA GLY A 204 -22.38 -0.23 13.52
C GLY A 204 -21.99 -1.63 13.07
N GLN A 205 -21.09 -2.29 13.80
CA GLN A 205 -20.75 -3.70 13.57
C GLN A 205 -21.95 -4.66 13.79
N ASP A 206 -22.92 -4.21 14.57
CA ASP A 206 -24.18 -4.90 14.84
C ASP A 206 -25.20 -4.81 13.69
N GLY A 207 -24.82 -4.18 12.57
CA GLY A 207 -25.70 -3.95 11.44
C GLY A 207 -26.70 -2.80 11.62
N ASN A 208 -26.71 -2.14 12.78
CA ASN A 208 -27.65 -1.05 13.07
C ASN A 208 -27.22 0.24 12.36
N VAL A 209 -28.13 0.83 11.60
CA VAL A 209 -27.89 2.16 10.98
C VAL A 209 -28.07 3.23 12.04
N SER A 210 -26.99 3.97 12.30
CA SER A 210 -26.95 5.04 13.29
C SER A 210 -27.21 6.42 12.70
N SER A 211 -26.94 6.62 11.42
CA SER A 211 -27.17 7.90 10.72
C SER A 211 -27.24 7.70 9.22
N ILE A 212 -28.08 8.52 8.57
CA ILE A 212 -28.16 8.66 7.12
C ILE A 212 -28.40 10.13 6.80
N GLY A 213 -27.91 10.60 5.67
CA GLY A 213 -28.17 11.96 5.21
C GLY A 213 -27.53 12.26 3.86
N PRO A 214 -27.92 13.39 3.25
CA PRO A 214 -27.23 13.92 2.09
C PRO A 214 -25.77 14.31 2.48
N LEU A 215 -24.90 14.46 1.49
CA LEU A 215 -23.56 14.96 1.75
C LEU A 215 -23.62 16.40 2.26
N ASP A 216 -23.15 16.60 3.49
CA ASP A 216 -22.87 17.93 4.01
C ASP A 216 -21.58 18.51 3.37
N GLU A 217 -21.22 19.74 3.70
CA GLU A 217 -20.00 20.37 3.17
C GLU A 217 -18.73 19.55 3.51
N GLY A 218 -18.69 18.89 4.67
CA GLY A 218 -17.60 18.01 5.05
C GLY A 218 -17.53 16.74 4.19
N GLY A 219 -18.68 16.15 3.90
CA GLY A 219 -18.80 15.00 3.00
C GLY A 219 -18.42 15.33 1.56
N LYS A 220 -18.82 16.49 1.06
CA LYS A 220 -18.43 16.99 -0.28
C LYS A 220 -16.91 17.14 -0.38
N LYS A 221 -16.27 17.80 0.59
CA LYS A 221 -14.80 17.95 0.66
C LYS A 221 -14.09 16.60 0.74
N LEU A 222 -14.63 15.65 1.51
CA LEU A 222 -14.10 14.29 1.54
C LEU A 222 -14.14 13.65 0.15
N MET A 223 -15.24 13.77 -0.57
CA MET A 223 -15.35 13.22 -1.94
C MET A 223 -14.42 13.94 -2.93
N GLU A 224 -14.16 15.22 -2.76
CA GLU A 224 -13.15 15.96 -3.54
C GLU A 224 -11.73 15.39 -3.31
N VAL A 225 -11.35 15.12 -2.07
CA VAL A 225 -10.06 14.46 -1.74
C VAL A 225 -10.00 13.08 -2.37
N VAL A 226 -11.06 12.28 -2.29
CA VAL A 226 -11.15 10.96 -2.92
C VAL A 226 -10.93 11.06 -4.43
N LYS A 227 -11.59 11.98 -5.11
CA LYS A 227 -11.45 12.26 -6.56
C LYS A 227 -10.04 12.72 -6.90
N LYS A 228 -9.49 13.67 -6.15
CA LYS A 228 -8.13 14.21 -6.33
C LYS A 228 -7.05 13.12 -6.29
N HIS A 229 -7.17 12.15 -5.39
CA HIS A 229 -6.24 11.03 -5.27
C HIS A 229 -6.55 9.87 -6.23
N GLY A 230 -7.54 10.01 -7.11
CA GLY A 230 -7.91 8.99 -8.09
C GLY A 230 -8.37 7.68 -7.45
N ILE A 231 -9.03 7.77 -6.28
CA ILE A 231 -9.65 6.63 -5.62
C ILE A 231 -11.02 6.39 -6.27
N PRO A 232 -11.37 5.15 -6.68
CA PRO A 232 -12.71 4.83 -7.17
C PRO A 232 -13.76 5.20 -6.13
N HIS A 233 -14.86 5.88 -6.54
CA HIS A 233 -15.86 6.41 -5.61
C HIS A 233 -17.31 6.17 -6.05
N SER A 234 -17.51 5.66 -7.24
CA SER A 234 -18.82 5.27 -7.79
C SER A 234 -18.66 4.18 -8.85
#